data_393d68fe8a3566111219f72dee211f99
#
_entry.id   393d68fe8a3566111219f72dee211f99
#
_cell.length_a   1.000
_cell.length_b   1.000
_cell.length_c   1.000
_cell.angle_alpha   90.00
_cell.angle_beta   90.00
_cell.angle_gamma   90.00
#
_symmetry.space_group_name_H-M   'P 1'
#
loop_
_entity.id
_entity.type
_entity.pdbx_description
1 polymer ?
#
loop_
_entity_poly.entity_id
_entity_poly.type
_entity_poly.pdbx_seq_one_letter_code
_entity_poly.pdbx_strand_id
1 'polypeptide(L)'
;EDPIQVLRDGGVPALQALQLNNGTVYRWNRPCYGVGGGKPHLRIECRYIPSGPTVLDEVANSAFWIGSVLGVSDKYGDVAGQIDFEEAKANFLTASRSGLRAGFRWLDGQIHSAKDLIQNELLPLAKVGLTKAGVDAAEIDEYLSVVRDRVETGNTGARWMRRSLTAMKHQGTRAERLVAVTSATVANQQGRVPGHLWEPAALSDAGGWRLNYMRVEQFMTTSLFTVHEDELVSMVAFLMDRKQIRHVLVEDDQHNLVGLVSYRSVLRLMADGFDANADDAPPVSLIMERDPVKVGPETPTLEALGLMRHHKVSCLPVVRD
;
A
#
# COMPACT_ATOMS: atom_id res chain seq x y z
N GLU A 1 -20.79 -28.48 -1.27
CA GLU A 1 -20.51 -29.78 -1.90
C GLU A 1 -19.87 -30.76 -0.93
N ASP A 2 -20.11 -32.06 -1.10
CA ASP A 2 -19.33 -33.10 -0.42
C ASP A 2 -18.09 -33.43 -1.28
N PRO A 3 -16.87 -33.07 -0.86
CA PRO A 3 -15.68 -33.26 -1.64
C PRO A 3 -15.34 -34.74 -1.86
N ILE A 4 -15.73 -35.62 -0.97
CA ILE A 4 -15.51 -37.06 -1.09
C ILE A 4 -16.39 -37.65 -2.19
N GLN A 5 -17.64 -37.21 -2.26
CA GLN A 5 -18.54 -37.64 -3.34
C GLN A 5 -18.08 -37.15 -4.69
N VAL A 6 -17.67 -35.87 -4.80
CA VAL A 6 -17.10 -35.32 -6.06
C VAL A 6 -15.90 -36.13 -6.54
N LEU A 7 -15.00 -36.54 -5.64
CA LEU A 7 -13.85 -37.38 -5.99
C LEU A 7 -14.28 -38.79 -6.44
N ARG A 8 -15.29 -39.40 -5.78
CA ARG A 8 -15.82 -40.71 -6.18
C ARG A 8 -16.46 -40.67 -7.56
N ASP A 9 -17.06 -39.55 -7.92
CA ASP A 9 -17.67 -39.33 -9.23
C ASP A 9 -16.64 -38.92 -10.30
N GLY A 10 -15.34 -38.95 -9.98
CA GLY A 10 -14.23 -38.62 -10.90
C GLY A 10 -14.05 -37.12 -11.14
N GLY A 11 -14.69 -36.26 -10.35
CA GLY A 11 -14.57 -34.81 -10.42
C GLY A 11 -13.46 -34.25 -9.55
N VAL A 12 -13.25 -32.93 -9.64
CA VAL A 12 -12.30 -32.15 -8.83
C VAL A 12 -13.10 -31.26 -7.87
N PRO A 13 -13.01 -31.47 -6.55
CA PRO A 13 -13.76 -30.68 -5.59
C PRO A 13 -13.28 -29.22 -5.55
N ALA A 14 -14.19 -28.26 -5.48
CA ALA A 14 -13.87 -26.84 -5.38
C ALA A 14 -13.36 -26.44 -3.98
N LEU A 15 -13.71 -27.19 -2.94
CA LEU A 15 -13.35 -26.93 -1.52
C LEU A 15 -13.67 -25.48 -1.08
N GLN A 16 -14.88 -25.01 -1.35
CA GLN A 16 -15.28 -23.62 -1.14
C GLN A 16 -15.08 -23.13 0.30
N ALA A 17 -15.36 -23.98 1.30
CA ALA A 17 -15.13 -23.62 2.70
C ALA A 17 -13.65 -23.38 3.01
N LEU A 18 -12.74 -24.19 2.45
CA LEU A 18 -11.29 -24.01 2.58
C LEU A 18 -10.83 -22.74 1.86
N GLN A 19 -11.36 -22.47 0.66
CA GLN A 19 -11.03 -21.25 -0.08
C GLN A 19 -11.49 -20.00 0.67
N LEU A 20 -12.72 -20.02 1.25
CA LEU A 20 -13.22 -18.93 2.07
C LEU A 20 -12.36 -18.71 3.32
N ASN A 21 -12.02 -19.78 4.05
CA ASN A 21 -11.13 -19.70 5.22
C ASN A 21 -9.78 -19.11 4.85
N ASN A 22 -9.15 -19.59 3.77
CA ASN A 22 -7.87 -19.07 3.30
C ASN A 22 -7.97 -17.60 2.81
N GLY A 23 -9.12 -17.18 2.31
CA GLY A 23 -9.38 -15.79 1.90
C GLY A 23 -9.54 -14.83 3.09
N THR A 24 -10.08 -15.30 4.21
CA THR A 24 -10.45 -14.47 5.36
C THR A 24 -9.42 -14.50 6.49
N VAL A 25 -8.73 -15.63 6.70
CA VAL A 25 -7.72 -15.78 7.75
C VAL A 25 -6.36 -15.34 7.24
N TYR A 26 -5.88 -14.20 7.72
CA TYR A 26 -4.56 -13.70 7.37
C TYR A 26 -3.45 -14.48 8.07
N ARG A 27 -2.52 -15.03 7.27
CA ARG A 27 -1.29 -15.69 7.73
C ARG A 27 -0.11 -15.21 6.89
N TRP A 28 1.09 -15.21 7.47
CA TRP A 28 2.32 -14.81 6.78
C TRP A 28 2.66 -15.70 5.59
N ASN A 29 2.53 -17.00 5.76
CA ASN A 29 2.54 -18.00 4.69
C ASN A 29 1.25 -18.81 4.80
N ARG A 30 0.70 -19.20 3.67
CA ARG A 30 -0.43 -20.10 3.66
C ARG A 30 -0.38 -21.08 2.50
N PRO A 31 -0.74 -22.35 2.75
CA PRO A 31 -1.07 -23.26 1.67
C PRO A 31 -2.42 -22.86 1.07
N CYS A 32 -2.48 -22.71 -0.23
CA CYS A 32 -3.70 -22.42 -0.95
C CYS A 32 -4.04 -23.55 -1.90
N TYR A 33 -5.29 -24.01 -1.84
CA TYR A 33 -5.88 -24.88 -2.83
C TYR A 33 -6.62 -24.07 -3.88
N GLY A 34 -6.53 -24.45 -5.13
CA GLY A 34 -7.28 -23.85 -6.21
C GLY A 34 -7.54 -24.86 -7.33
N VAL A 35 -8.51 -24.53 -8.18
CA VAL A 35 -8.85 -25.29 -9.39
C VAL A 35 -8.73 -24.34 -10.57
N GLY A 36 -7.84 -24.64 -11.51
CA GLY A 36 -7.63 -23.87 -12.73
C GLY A 36 -7.69 -24.76 -13.95
N GLY A 37 -8.53 -24.45 -14.95
CA GLY A 37 -8.71 -25.26 -16.14
C GLY A 37 -9.14 -26.71 -15.84
N GLY A 38 -9.96 -26.92 -14.80
CA GLY A 38 -10.40 -28.23 -14.35
C GLY A 38 -9.35 -29.06 -13.58
N LYS A 39 -8.14 -28.52 -13.34
CA LYS A 39 -7.07 -29.22 -12.61
C LYS A 39 -6.89 -28.64 -11.22
N PRO A 40 -6.79 -29.50 -10.17
CA PRO A 40 -6.47 -29.04 -8.83
C PRO A 40 -4.99 -28.66 -8.74
N HIS A 41 -4.68 -27.65 -7.93
CA HIS A 41 -3.31 -27.27 -7.60
C HIS A 41 -3.19 -26.82 -6.16
N LEU A 42 -2.02 -27.07 -5.58
CA LEU A 42 -1.60 -26.50 -4.30
C LEU A 42 -0.49 -25.51 -4.57
N ARG A 43 -0.52 -24.38 -3.83
CA ARG A 43 0.53 -23.37 -3.86
C ARG A 43 0.79 -22.85 -2.46
N ILE A 44 2.00 -22.38 -2.25
CA ILE A 44 2.35 -21.61 -1.04
C ILE A 44 2.33 -20.13 -1.40
N GLU A 45 1.56 -19.34 -0.69
CA GLU A 45 1.55 -17.89 -0.79
C GLU A 45 2.47 -17.30 0.28
N CYS A 46 3.52 -16.62 -0.17
CA CYS A 46 4.46 -15.90 0.69
C CYS A 46 4.01 -14.45 0.86
N ARG A 47 3.78 -14.01 2.10
CA ARG A 47 3.30 -12.65 2.41
C ARG A 47 4.20 -11.88 3.37
N TYR A 48 5.33 -12.45 3.79
CA TYR A 48 6.21 -11.82 4.77
C TYR A 48 7.37 -11.02 4.16
N ILE A 49 7.60 -11.14 2.86
CA ILE A 49 8.63 -10.35 2.18
C ILE A 49 8.06 -8.97 1.90
N PRO A 50 8.64 -7.88 2.47
CA PRO A 50 8.20 -6.53 2.16
C PRO A 50 8.57 -6.18 0.71
N SER A 51 7.86 -5.21 0.14
CA SER A 51 8.21 -4.64 -1.15
C SER A 51 9.65 -4.14 -1.13
N GLY A 52 10.40 -4.45 -2.17
CA GLY A 52 11.72 -3.89 -2.38
C GLY A 52 11.65 -2.40 -2.69
N PRO A 53 12.72 -1.63 -2.46
CA PRO A 53 12.73 -0.21 -2.78
C PRO A 53 12.69 0.08 -4.29
N THR A 54 13.07 -0.90 -5.13
CA THR A 54 12.94 -0.83 -6.60
C THR A 54 12.38 -2.14 -7.14
N VAL A 55 11.93 -2.14 -8.41
CA VAL A 55 11.49 -3.37 -9.09
C VAL A 55 12.60 -4.41 -9.12
N LEU A 56 13.85 -3.99 -9.33
CA LEU A 56 15.00 -4.89 -9.29
C LEU A 56 15.17 -5.56 -7.91
N ASP A 57 14.99 -4.81 -6.83
CA ASP A 57 15.01 -5.36 -5.47
C ASP A 57 13.86 -6.33 -5.21
N GLU A 58 12.67 -6.10 -5.76
CA GLU A 58 11.50 -6.98 -5.62
C GLU A 58 11.71 -8.30 -6.37
N VAL A 59 12.20 -8.23 -7.60
CA VAL A 59 12.53 -9.41 -8.39
C VAL A 59 13.66 -10.21 -7.72
N ALA A 60 14.70 -9.54 -7.22
CA ALA A 60 15.78 -10.16 -6.47
C ALA A 60 15.28 -10.89 -5.20
N ASN A 61 14.33 -10.28 -4.46
CA ASN A 61 13.70 -10.93 -3.31
C ASN A 61 12.93 -12.19 -3.72
N SER A 62 12.19 -12.12 -4.81
CA SER A 62 11.43 -13.25 -5.34
C SER A 62 12.35 -14.38 -5.80
N ALA A 63 13.42 -14.06 -6.55
CA ALA A 63 14.43 -15.02 -6.99
C ALA A 63 15.11 -15.71 -5.80
N PHE A 64 15.54 -14.93 -4.81
CA PHE A 64 16.14 -15.49 -3.59
C PHE A 64 15.18 -16.41 -2.85
N TRP A 65 13.92 -16.02 -2.69
CA TRP A 65 12.93 -16.85 -1.99
C TRP A 65 12.62 -18.14 -2.73
N ILE A 66 12.30 -18.08 -4.03
CA ILE A 66 11.99 -19.25 -4.85
C ILE A 66 13.21 -20.19 -4.90
N GLY A 67 14.38 -19.63 -5.19
CA GLY A 67 15.61 -20.40 -5.25
C GLY A 67 15.94 -21.07 -3.93
N SER A 68 15.79 -20.39 -2.80
CA SER A 68 16.01 -20.96 -1.47
C SER A 68 15.02 -22.08 -1.16
N VAL A 69 13.73 -21.94 -1.45
CA VAL A 69 12.72 -22.99 -1.24
C VAL A 69 13.11 -24.26 -2.00
N LEU A 70 13.52 -24.13 -3.26
CA LEU A 70 13.93 -25.26 -4.09
C LEU A 70 15.27 -25.87 -3.62
N GLY A 71 16.28 -25.04 -3.39
CA GLY A 71 17.61 -25.51 -3.02
C GLY A 71 17.70 -26.10 -1.61
N VAL A 72 16.97 -25.51 -0.63
CA VAL A 72 16.88 -26.05 0.73
C VAL A 72 16.16 -27.39 0.73
N SER A 73 15.05 -27.51 0.01
CA SER A 73 14.32 -28.78 -0.13
C SER A 73 15.19 -29.88 -0.75
N ASP A 74 15.99 -29.55 -1.75
CA ASP A 74 16.90 -30.51 -2.39
C ASP A 74 18.02 -30.98 -1.45
N LYS A 75 18.61 -30.04 -0.66
CA LYS A 75 19.73 -30.38 0.23
C LYS A 75 19.29 -31.10 1.49
N TYR A 76 18.20 -30.64 2.11
CA TYR A 76 17.81 -31.09 3.45
C TYR A 76 16.58 -32.03 3.46
N GLY A 77 15.83 -32.10 2.35
CA GLY A 77 14.62 -32.92 2.30
C GLY A 77 13.53 -32.39 3.24
N ASP A 78 13.10 -33.20 4.21
CA ASP A 78 12.10 -32.83 5.19
C ASP A 78 12.70 -31.90 6.27
N VAL A 79 12.59 -30.59 6.04
CA VAL A 79 13.04 -29.57 6.99
C VAL A 79 12.20 -29.57 8.27
N ALA A 80 10.92 -29.96 8.20
CA ALA A 80 10.04 -29.97 9.37
C ALA A 80 10.47 -31.03 10.41
N GLY A 81 11.13 -32.10 9.96
CA GLY A 81 11.73 -33.10 10.86
C GLY A 81 13.07 -32.70 11.47
N GLN A 82 13.70 -31.59 11.00
CA GLN A 82 15.03 -31.18 11.43
C GLN A 82 15.08 -29.94 12.32
N ILE A 83 13.98 -29.18 12.39
CA ILE A 83 13.87 -28.02 13.28
C ILE A 83 12.53 -28.09 14.05
N ASP A 84 12.58 -27.84 15.34
CA ASP A 84 11.38 -27.75 16.15
C ASP A 84 10.54 -26.53 15.80
N PHE A 85 9.22 -26.66 15.88
CA PHE A 85 8.30 -25.55 15.54
C PHE A 85 8.53 -24.29 16.37
N GLU A 86 8.80 -24.44 17.68
CA GLU A 86 9.05 -23.27 18.54
C GLU A 86 10.39 -22.62 18.22
N GLU A 87 11.40 -23.36 17.79
CA GLU A 87 12.67 -22.81 17.28
C GLU A 87 12.46 -22.05 15.97
N ALA A 88 11.72 -22.63 15.02
CA ALA A 88 11.38 -21.94 13.76
C ALA A 88 10.59 -20.65 14.01
N LYS A 89 9.64 -20.66 14.93
CA LYS A 89 8.87 -19.49 15.36
C LYS A 89 9.76 -18.46 16.06
N ALA A 90 10.68 -18.88 16.93
CA ALA A 90 11.64 -17.99 17.57
C ALA A 90 12.56 -17.31 16.55
N ASN A 91 13.04 -18.05 15.56
CA ASN A 91 13.82 -17.49 14.44
C ASN A 91 13.02 -16.45 13.67
N PHE A 92 11.76 -16.74 13.33
CA PHE A 92 10.88 -15.79 12.65
C PHE A 92 10.68 -14.48 13.42
N LEU A 93 10.40 -14.59 14.72
CA LEU A 93 10.24 -13.42 15.59
C LEU A 93 11.55 -12.64 15.77
N THR A 94 12.69 -13.33 15.84
CA THR A 94 14.01 -12.71 15.93
C THR A 94 14.36 -11.98 14.64
N ALA A 95 14.06 -12.58 13.48
CA ALA A 95 14.21 -11.94 12.18
C ALA A 95 13.41 -10.64 12.08
N SER A 96 12.13 -10.67 12.49
CA SER A 96 11.25 -9.50 12.42
C SER A 96 11.73 -8.32 13.29
N ARG A 97 12.35 -8.61 14.43
CA ARG A 97 12.85 -7.61 15.39
C ARG A 97 14.24 -7.07 15.04
N SER A 98 15.13 -7.93 14.58
CA SER A 98 16.56 -7.65 14.48
C SER A 98 17.08 -7.60 13.04
N GLY A 99 16.34 -8.15 12.05
CA GLY A 99 16.72 -8.19 10.64
C GLY A 99 18.10 -8.82 10.46
N LEU A 100 19.00 -8.18 9.73
CA LEU A 100 20.35 -8.67 9.46
C LEU A 100 21.27 -8.76 10.72
N ARG A 101 20.81 -8.29 11.87
CA ARG A 101 21.53 -8.46 13.15
C ARG A 101 21.04 -9.66 13.95
N ALA A 102 20.08 -10.42 13.42
CA ALA A 102 19.57 -11.61 14.06
C ALA A 102 20.61 -12.74 14.08
N GLY A 103 20.50 -13.61 15.08
CA GLY A 103 21.10 -14.93 15.07
C GLY A 103 19.98 -15.97 15.00
N PHE A 104 20.17 -17.03 14.23
CA PHE A 104 19.19 -18.10 14.02
C PHE A 104 19.77 -19.44 14.45
N ARG A 105 19.00 -20.21 15.22
CA ARG A 105 19.30 -21.61 15.36
C ARG A 105 18.92 -22.32 14.06
N TRP A 106 19.93 -22.90 13.42
CA TRP A 106 19.75 -23.51 12.10
C TRP A 106 19.59 -25.03 12.18
N LEU A 107 19.46 -25.68 11.03
CA LEU A 107 19.20 -27.14 10.92
C LEU A 107 20.34 -28.02 11.48
N ASP A 108 21.52 -27.49 11.65
CA ASP A 108 22.67 -28.16 12.32
C ASP A 108 22.65 -28.00 13.86
N GLY A 109 21.61 -27.35 14.40
CA GLY A 109 21.47 -27.07 15.82
C GLY A 109 22.35 -25.95 16.35
N GLN A 110 23.15 -25.28 15.47
CA GLN A 110 24.02 -24.17 15.86
C GLN A 110 23.34 -22.82 15.61
N ILE A 111 23.89 -21.78 16.24
CA ILE A 111 23.43 -20.39 16.03
C ILE A 111 24.34 -19.73 14.99
N HIS A 112 23.74 -19.35 13.87
CA HIS A 112 24.40 -18.63 12.81
C HIS A 112 23.90 -17.18 12.76
N SER A 113 24.78 -16.22 12.40
CA SER A 113 24.33 -14.86 12.13
C SER A 113 23.48 -14.86 10.85
N ALA A 114 22.49 -13.95 10.79
CA ALA A 114 21.66 -13.81 9.58
C ALA A 114 22.51 -13.57 8.32
N LYS A 115 23.58 -12.78 8.44
CA LYS A 115 24.49 -12.49 7.34
C LYS A 115 25.21 -13.74 6.85
N ASP A 116 25.85 -14.47 7.77
CA ASP A 116 26.58 -15.68 7.43
C ASP A 116 25.67 -16.74 6.81
N LEU A 117 24.49 -16.95 7.40
CA LEU A 117 23.52 -17.90 6.89
C LEU A 117 23.05 -17.53 5.47
N ILE A 118 22.75 -16.25 5.22
CA ILE A 118 22.31 -15.81 3.90
C ILE A 118 23.46 -15.95 2.88
N GLN A 119 24.67 -15.49 3.22
CA GLN A 119 25.79 -15.44 2.27
C GLN A 119 26.38 -16.82 1.98
N ASN A 120 26.58 -17.64 3.02
CA ASN A 120 27.34 -18.87 2.91
C ASN A 120 26.45 -20.12 2.70
N GLU A 121 25.14 -20.01 2.97
CA GLU A 121 24.24 -21.16 2.87
C GLU A 121 23.08 -20.86 1.90
N LEU A 122 22.26 -19.84 2.16
CA LEU A 122 21.03 -19.65 1.43
C LEU A 122 21.23 -19.13 0.00
N LEU A 123 22.18 -18.22 -0.23
CA LEU A 123 22.47 -17.74 -1.58
C LEU A 123 23.04 -18.83 -2.49
N PRO A 124 24.01 -19.68 -2.06
CA PRO A 124 24.44 -20.85 -2.82
C PRO A 124 23.28 -21.81 -3.13
N LEU A 125 22.43 -22.10 -2.14
CA LEU A 125 21.28 -22.96 -2.33
C LEU A 125 20.25 -22.35 -3.28
N ALA A 126 20.00 -21.03 -3.17
CA ALA A 126 19.11 -20.33 -4.09
C ALA A 126 19.62 -20.40 -5.53
N LYS A 127 20.94 -20.27 -5.75
CA LYS A 127 21.55 -20.44 -7.08
C LYS A 127 21.30 -21.83 -7.62
N VAL A 128 21.52 -22.89 -6.83
CA VAL A 128 21.25 -24.28 -7.22
C VAL A 128 19.78 -24.48 -7.57
N GLY A 129 18.86 -24.00 -6.72
CA GLY A 129 17.42 -24.12 -6.93
C GLY A 129 16.93 -23.43 -8.21
N LEU A 130 17.39 -22.20 -8.49
CA LEU A 130 17.04 -21.47 -9.70
C LEU A 130 17.63 -22.13 -10.96
N THR A 131 18.87 -22.59 -10.89
CA THR A 131 19.50 -23.34 -12.01
C THR A 131 18.70 -24.59 -12.36
N LYS A 132 18.27 -25.35 -11.34
CA LYS A 132 17.43 -26.54 -11.54
C LYS A 132 16.06 -26.20 -12.12
N ALA A 133 15.53 -25.03 -11.79
CA ALA A 133 14.27 -24.51 -12.35
C ALA A 133 14.41 -23.98 -13.80
N GLY A 134 15.63 -24.00 -14.37
CA GLY A 134 15.88 -23.56 -15.74
C GLY A 134 15.98 -22.05 -15.94
N VAL A 135 16.23 -21.28 -14.87
CA VAL A 135 16.47 -19.83 -14.97
C VAL A 135 17.85 -19.59 -15.58
N ASP A 136 17.96 -18.58 -16.44
CA ASP A 136 19.22 -18.21 -17.10
C ASP A 136 20.30 -17.81 -16.07
N ALA A 137 21.54 -18.23 -16.34
CA ALA A 137 22.66 -18.03 -15.40
C ALA A 137 22.97 -16.54 -15.17
N ALA A 138 22.83 -15.70 -16.20
CA ALA A 138 23.06 -14.26 -16.09
C ALA A 138 21.98 -13.58 -15.22
N GLU A 139 20.72 -13.97 -15.39
CA GLU A 139 19.61 -13.50 -14.54
C GLU A 139 19.78 -13.93 -13.09
N ILE A 140 20.19 -15.20 -12.86
CA ILE A 140 20.48 -15.70 -11.50
C ILE A 140 21.56 -14.84 -10.84
N ASP A 141 22.67 -14.61 -11.53
CA ASP A 141 23.80 -13.84 -11.00
C ASP A 141 23.40 -12.36 -10.79
N GLU A 142 22.61 -11.76 -11.67
CA GLU A 142 22.08 -10.41 -11.51
C GLU A 142 21.25 -10.28 -10.23
N TYR A 143 20.19 -11.10 -10.09
CA TYR A 143 19.26 -10.94 -8.97
C TYR A 143 19.86 -11.36 -7.62
N LEU A 144 20.63 -12.47 -7.58
CA LEU A 144 21.25 -12.89 -6.33
C LEU A 144 22.37 -11.96 -5.89
N SER A 145 23.06 -11.26 -6.81
CA SER A 145 24.04 -10.25 -6.45
C SER A 145 23.43 -9.09 -5.69
N VAL A 146 22.22 -8.64 -6.09
CA VAL A 146 21.49 -7.57 -5.37
C VAL A 146 21.23 -7.96 -3.91
N VAL A 147 20.85 -9.20 -3.65
CA VAL A 147 20.64 -9.71 -2.29
C VAL A 147 21.94 -9.80 -1.52
N ARG A 148 23.00 -10.38 -2.14
CA ARG A 148 24.34 -10.48 -1.53
C ARG A 148 24.87 -9.11 -1.10
N ASP A 149 24.87 -8.15 -2.01
CA ASP A 149 25.45 -6.83 -1.79
C ASP A 149 24.63 -6.03 -0.76
N ARG A 150 23.29 -6.21 -0.74
CA ARG A 150 22.41 -5.66 0.29
C ARG A 150 22.73 -6.23 1.67
N VAL A 151 23.02 -7.53 1.78
CA VAL A 151 23.40 -8.19 3.04
C VAL A 151 24.78 -7.74 3.47
N GLU A 152 25.72 -7.63 2.56
CA GLU A 152 27.10 -7.18 2.82
C GLU A 152 27.14 -5.75 3.34
N THR A 153 26.55 -4.82 2.61
CA THR A 153 26.46 -3.40 3.02
C THR A 153 25.54 -3.20 4.22
N GLY A 154 24.59 -4.10 4.41
CA GLY A 154 23.52 -3.97 5.38
C GLY A 154 22.57 -2.80 5.09
N ASN A 155 22.62 -2.21 3.89
CA ASN A 155 21.77 -1.09 3.51
C ASN A 155 20.47 -1.59 2.89
N THR A 156 19.48 -1.86 3.75
CA THR A 156 18.12 -2.18 3.34
C THR A 156 17.31 -0.88 3.17
N GLY A 157 16.20 -0.93 2.42
CA GLY A 157 15.31 0.22 2.25
C GLY A 157 14.85 0.84 3.58
N ALA A 158 14.49 0.01 4.56
CA ALA A 158 14.13 0.47 5.91
C ALA A 158 15.31 1.15 6.63
N ARG A 159 16.52 0.62 6.49
CA ARG A 159 17.72 1.20 7.09
C ARG A 159 18.10 2.51 6.40
N TRP A 160 18.01 2.56 5.08
CA TRP A 160 18.23 3.78 4.31
C TRP A 160 17.26 4.89 4.75
N MET A 161 15.98 4.63 4.83
CA MET A 161 14.98 5.59 5.30
C MET A 161 15.29 6.12 6.70
N ARG A 162 15.65 5.23 7.63
CA ARG A 162 16.03 5.63 9.00
C ARG A 162 17.29 6.47 9.04
N ARG A 163 18.32 6.11 8.26
CA ARG A 163 19.57 6.88 8.14
C ARG A 163 19.30 8.27 7.58
N SER A 164 18.50 8.37 6.52
CA SER A 164 18.11 9.63 5.91
C SER A 164 17.39 10.55 6.91
N LEU A 165 16.37 10.04 7.60
CA LEU A 165 15.64 10.82 8.62
C LEU A 165 16.54 11.22 9.80
N THR A 166 17.48 10.35 10.20
CA THR A 166 18.42 10.65 11.28
C THR A 166 19.44 11.73 10.85
N ALA A 167 19.94 11.66 9.62
CA ALA A 167 20.86 12.67 9.08
C ALA A 167 20.23 14.07 9.02
N MET A 168 18.91 14.13 8.77
CA MET A 168 18.17 15.37 8.71
C MET A 168 17.52 15.80 10.04
N LYS A 169 17.80 15.11 11.17
CA LYS A 169 17.05 15.27 12.44
C LYS A 169 16.93 16.73 12.91
N HIS A 170 17.97 17.54 12.69
CA HIS A 170 18.02 18.93 13.12
C HIS A 170 17.84 19.94 11.97
N GLN A 171 17.37 19.49 10.82
CA GLN A 171 17.14 20.29 9.63
C GLN A 171 15.66 20.33 9.29
N GLY A 172 15.14 21.50 8.93
CA GLY A 172 13.78 21.68 8.49
C GLY A 172 12.69 21.15 9.43
N THR A 173 11.47 21.11 8.97
CA THR A 173 10.30 20.54 9.65
C THR A 173 10.23 19.01 9.44
N ARG A 174 9.39 18.33 10.24
CA ARG A 174 9.12 16.90 10.02
C ARG A 174 8.55 16.64 8.62
N ALA A 175 7.66 17.51 8.15
CA ALA A 175 7.06 17.38 6.82
C ALA A 175 8.11 17.49 5.72
N GLU A 176 8.99 18.48 5.79
CA GLU A 176 10.07 18.66 4.81
C GLU A 176 11.00 17.44 4.76
N ARG A 177 11.37 16.86 5.90
CA ARG A 177 12.18 15.64 5.94
C ARG A 177 11.48 14.42 5.30
N LEU A 178 10.17 14.26 5.54
CA LEU A 178 9.40 13.18 4.93
C LEU A 178 9.29 13.37 3.42
N VAL A 179 9.06 14.60 2.96
CA VAL A 179 9.04 14.93 1.52
C VAL A 179 10.40 14.64 0.89
N ALA A 180 11.52 15.04 1.53
CA ALA A 180 12.85 14.76 1.04
C ALA A 180 13.09 13.25 0.85
N VAL A 181 12.74 12.43 1.85
CA VAL A 181 12.85 10.96 1.74
C VAL A 181 11.99 10.42 0.61
N THR A 182 10.76 10.89 0.45
CA THR A 182 9.85 10.44 -0.61
C THR A 182 10.39 10.83 -2.00
N SER A 183 10.83 12.08 -2.16
CA SER A 183 11.37 12.57 -3.43
C SER A 183 12.65 11.82 -3.83
N ALA A 184 13.56 11.61 -2.88
CA ALA A 184 14.77 10.83 -3.11
C ALA A 184 14.44 9.36 -3.46
N THR A 185 13.42 8.77 -2.82
CA THR A 185 12.92 7.42 -3.18
C THR A 185 12.48 7.38 -4.63
N VAL A 186 11.62 8.32 -5.05
CA VAL A 186 11.12 8.39 -6.43
C VAL A 186 12.26 8.58 -7.44
N ALA A 187 13.19 9.50 -7.17
CA ALA A 187 14.34 9.75 -8.04
C ALA A 187 15.21 8.49 -8.22
N ASN A 188 15.51 7.78 -7.13
CA ASN A 188 16.28 6.55 -7.16
C ASN A 188 15.55 5.42 -7.89
N GLN A 189 14.23 5.31 -7.72
CA GLN A 189 13.41 4.33 -8.45
C GLN A 189 13.41 4.60 -9.95
N GLN A 190 13.27 5.86 -10.36
CA GLN A 190 13.35 6.26 -11.77
C GLN A 190 14.74 6.00 -12.37
N GLY A 191 15.80 6.19 -11.58
CA GLY A 191 17.18 5.86 -11.94
C GLY A 191 17.48 4.37 -11.99
N ARG A 192 16.55 3.50 -11.56
CA ARG A 192 16.71 2.03 -11.47
C ARG A 192 17.91 1.61 -10.62
N VAL A 193 18.29 2.44 -9.65
CA VAL A 193 19.40 2.16 -8.74
C VAL A 193 18.92 1.22 -7.64
N PRO A 194 19.54 0.04 -7.43
CA PRO A 194 19.13 -0.88 -6.36
C PRO A 194 19.34 -0.25 -4.99
N GLY A 195 18.45 -0.57 -4.04
CA GLY A 195 18.34 0.13 -2.75
C GLY A 195 19.58 0.10 -1.88
N HIS A 196 20.45 -0.89 -2.03
CA HIS A 196 21.69 -0.97 -1.24
C HIS A 196 22.75 0.07 -1.65
N LEU A 197 22.62 0.65 -2.85
CA LEU A 197 23.52 1.71 -3.36
C LEU A 197 22.98 3.12 -3.06
N TRP A 198 21.84 3.26 -2.43
CA TRP A 198 21.25 4.57 -2.19
C TRP A 198 22.02 5.33 -1.10
N GLU A 199 22.46 6.54 -1.46
CA GLU A 199 22.96 7.50 -0.47
C GLU A 199 21.82 8.05 0.39
N PRO A 200 22.08 8.43 1.65
CA PRO A 200 21.06 9.05 2.49
C PRO A 200 20.45 10.29 1.82
N ALA A 201 19.11 10.41 1.89
CA ALA A 201 18.42 11.60 1.43
C ALA A 201 18.86 12.84 2.20
N ALA A 202 18.96 13.97 1.50
CA ALA A 202 19.25 15.29 2.06
C ALA A 202 17.99 16.18 2.03
N LEU A 203 17.95 17.22 2.86
CA LEU A 203 16.80 18.13 2.87
C LEU A 203 16.60 18.85 1.52
N SER A 204 17.67 19.04 0.74
CA SER A 204 17.61 19.55 -0.63
C SER A 204 16.78 18.70 -1.58
N ASP A 205 16.65 17.38 -1.31
CA ASP A 205 15.83 16.47 -2.12
C ASP A 205 14.33 16.76 -1.96
N ALA A 206 13.94 17.48 -0.92
CA ALA A 206 12.59 18.02 -0.81
C ALA A 206 12.26 18.97 -1.97
N GLY A 207 13.28 19.51 -2.63
CA GLY A 207 13.19 20.24 -3.90
C GLY A 207 12.08 21.26 -3.93
N GLY A 208 11.42 21.36 -5.07
CA GLY A 208 10.27 22.22 -5.26
C GLY A 208 8.95 21.70 -4.65
N TRP A 209 8.92 20.87 -3.55
CA TRP A 209 7.67 20.40 -2.97
C TRP A 209 6.71 21.53 -2.62
N ARG A 210 7.25 22.70 -2.23
CA ARG A 210 6.45 23.93 -2.03
C ARG A 210 5.76 24.37 -3.31
N LEU A 211 6.36 24.10 -4.47
CA LEU A 211 5.79 24.37 -5.79
C LEU A 211 4.63 23.40 -6.12
N ASN A 212 4.63 22.19 -5.52
CA ASN A 212 3.57 21.21 -5.71
C ASN A 212 2.27 21.56 -4.94
N TYR A 213 2.29 22.61 -4.12
CA TYR A 213 1.11 23.10 -3.39
C TYR A 213 0.85 24.59 -3.65
N MET A 214 1.37 25.10 -4.77
CA MET A 214 1.19 26.51 -5.11
C MET A 214 -0.17 26.81 -5.71
N ARG A 215 -0.77 25.84 -6.40
CA ARG A 215 -2.05 25.98 -7.09
C ARG A 215 -3.05 24.96 -6.58
N VAL A 216 -4.32 25.36 -6.60
CA VAL A 216 -5.42 24.53 -6.13
C VAL A 216 -5.52 23.20 -6.90
N GLU A 217 -5.32 23.22 -8.21
CA GLU A 217 -5.39 22.02 -9.06
C GLU A 217 -4.48 20.86 -8.64
N GLN A 218 -3.39 21.16 -7.93
CA GLN A 218 -2.39 20.18 -7.52
C GLN A 218 -2.86 19.25 -6.39
N PHE A 219 -3.95 19.62 -5.69
CA PHE A 219 -4.46 18.85 -4.56
C PHE A 219 -5.99 18.87 -4.42
N MET A 220 -6.71 19.52 -5.36
CA MET A 220 -8.17 19.49 -5.37
C MET A 220 -8.71 18.08 -5.56
N THR A 221 -9.88 17.81 -5.01
CA THR A 221 -10.61 16.57 -5.28
C THR A 221 -11.22 16.64 -6.67
N THR A 222 -10.91 15.67 -7.53
CA THR A 222 -11.41 15.61 -8.93
C THR A 222 -12.55 14.61 -9.12
N SER A 223 -12.71 13.67 -8.19
CA SER A 223 -13.85 12.72 -8.20
C SER A 223 -14.96 13.29 -7.33
N LEU A 224 -15.83 14.07 -7.93
CA LEU A 224 -16.88 14.80 -7.25
C LEU A 224 -18.22 14.04 -7.29
N PHE A 225 -19.04 14.30 -6.28
CA PHE A 225 -20.45 13.96 -6.29
C PHE A 225 -21.24 15.27 -6.37
N THR A 226 -22.04 15.39 -7.41
CA THR A 226 -22.93 16.53 -7.66
C THR A 226 -24.38 16.07 -7.58
N VAL A 227 -25.29 16.98 -7.32
CA VAL A 227 -26.74 16.75 -7.33
C VAL A 227 -27.42 17.92 -8.02
N HIS A 228 -28.64 17.69 -8.55
CA HIS A 228 -29.47 18.74 -9.11
C HIS A 228 -30.15 19.56 -7.98
N GLU A 229 -30.51 20.82 -8.25
CA GLU A 229 -31.13 21.69 -7.23
C GLU A 229 -32.50 21.20 -6.71
N ASP A 230 -33.19 20.36 -7.48
CA ASP A 230 -34.44 19.72 -7.11
C ASP A 230 -34.27 18.41 -6.34
N GLU A 231 -33.03 17.92 -6.15
CA GLU A 231 -32.77 16.68 -5.41
C GLU A 231 -33.20 16.80 -3.95
N LEU A 232 -33.71 15.71 -3.40
CA LEU A 232 -34.21 15.69 -2.02
C LEU A 232 -33.07 15.76 -1.01
N VAL A 233 -33.27 16.54 0.06
CA VAL A 233 -32.29 16.66 1.16
C VAL A 233 -31.99 15.32 1.80
N SER A 234 -32.97 14.40 1.90
CA SER A 234 -32.77 13.05 2.41
C SER A 234 -31.77 12.23 1.56
N MET A 235 -31.82 12.36 0.24
CA MET A 235 -30.87 11.70 -0.66
C MET A 235 -29.47 12.28 -0.49
N VAL A 236 -29.34 13.60 -0.35
CA VAL A 236 -28.03 14.24 -0.13
C VAL A 236 -27.45 13.86 1.24
N ALA A 237 -28.27 13.78 2.29
CA ALA A 237 -27.84 13.29 3.60
C ALA A 237 -27.34 11.83 3.52
N PHE A 238 -28.07 10.95 2.82
CA PHE A 238 -27.65 9.58 2.58
C PHE A 238 -26.32 9.50 1.79
N LEU A 239 -26.16 10.33 0.75
CA LEU A 239 -24.94 10.41 -0.04
C LEU A 239 -23.76 10.86 0.82
N MET A 240 -23.94 11.89 1.65
CA MET A 240 -22.90 12.39 2.57
C MET A 240 -22.44 11.32 3.55
N ASP A 241 -23.36 10.58 4.16
CA ASP A 241 -23.04 9.50 5.08
C ASP A 241 -22.35 8.34 4.38
N ARG A 242 -22.92 7.84 3.29
CA ARG A 242 -22.39 6.66 2.57
C ARG A 242 -21.01 6.93 1.96
N LYS A 243 -20.74 8.15 1.50
CA LYS A 243 -19.47 8.55 0.87
C LYS A 243 -18.50 9.22 1.84
N GLN A 244 -18.92 9.42 3.09
CA GLN A 244 -18.14 10.08 4.14
C GLN A 244 -17.66 11.48 3.72
N ILE A 245 -18.53 12.22 2.99
CA ILE A 245 -18.26 13.57 2.51
C ILE A 245 -19.11 14.59 3.29
N ARG A 246 -18.58 15.82 3.42
CA ARG A 246 -19.22 16.87 4.20
C ARG A 246 -19.82 18.00 3.36
N HIS A 247 -19.58 17.97 2.06
CA HIS A 247 -20.04 18.97 1.11
C HIS A 247 -20.45 18.27 -0.18
N VAL A 248 -21.54 18.73 -0.78
CA VAL A 248 -22.03 18.27 -2.08
C VAL A 248 -22.29 19.49 -2.93
N LEU A 249 -21.78 19.49 -4.15
CA LEU A 249 -22.00 20.55 -5.12
C LEU A 249 -23.36 20.40 -5.75
N VAL A 250 -24.04 21.52 -5.98
CA VAL A 250 -25.33 21.55 -6.66
C VAL A 250 -25.15 22.16 -8.04
N GLU A 251 -25.63 21.47 -9.07
CA GLU A 251 -25.52 21.89 -10.48
C GLU A 251 -26.89 22.06 -11.12
N ASP A 252 -26.95 22.86 -12.19
CA ASP A 252 -28.12 22.98 -13.06
C ASP A 252 -28.08 21.94 -14.22
N ASP A 253 -29.09 21.98 -15.09
CA ASP A 253 -29.19 21.11 -16.27
C ASP A 253 -28.05 21.29 -17.29
N GLN A 254 -27.28 22.36 -17.20
CA GLN A 254 -26.11 22.63 -18.01
C GLN A 254 -24.79 22.30 -17.31
N HIS A 255 -24.86 21.66 -16.15
CA HIS A 255 -23.70 21.33 -15.30
C HIS A 255 -22.94 22.54 -14.75
N ASN A 256 -23.60 23.70 -14.63
CA ASN A 256 -23.01 24.83 -13.94
C ASN A 256 -23.22 24.72 -12.44
N LEU A 257 -22.24 25.17 -11.66
CA LEU A 257 -22.35 25.26 -10.21
C LEU A 257 -23.37 26.31 -9.83
N VAL A 258 -24.49 25.91 -9.22
CA VAL A 258 -25.54 26.80 -8.71
C VAL A 258 -25.59 26.87 -7.19
N GLY A 259 -24.96 25.91 -6.49
CA GLY A 259 -24.99 25.93 -5.03
C GLY A 259 -24.03 24.94 -4.38
N LEU A 260 -23.94 25.04 -3.07
CA LEU A 260 -23.17 24.15 -2.21
C LEU A 260 -24.00 23.76 -0.98
N VAL A 261 -24.15 22.47 -0.75
CA VAL A 261 -24.78 21.94 0.47
C VAL A 261 -23.71 21.43 1.42
N SER A 262 -23.73 21.88 2.66
CA SER A 262 -22.87 21.35 3.72
C SER A 262 -23.67 20.43 4.65
N TYR A 263 -22.98 19.48 5.30
CA TYR A 263 -23.63 18.64 6.33
C TYR A 263 -24.24 19.49 7.46
N ARG A 264 -23.70 20.70 7.72
CA ARG A 264 -24.23 21.63 8.72
C ARG A 264 -25.59 22.21 8.30
N SER A 265 -25.79 22.46 6.99
CA SER A 265 -27.08 22.91 6.48
C SER A 265 -28.15 21.83 6.68
N VAL A 266 -27.78 20.57 6.45
CA VAL A 266 -28.67 19.42 6.70
C VAL A 266 -29.00 19.29 8.19
N LEU A 267 -27.99 19.36 9.08
CA LEU A 267 -28.21 19.28 10.53
C LEU A 267 -29.06 20.46 11.05
N ARG A 268 -28.91 21.66 10.49
CA ARG A 268 -29.74 22.82 10.87
C ARG A 268 -31.19 22.58 10.50
N LEU A 269 -31.47 22.08 9.29
CA LEU A 269 -32.81 21.75 8.87
C LEU A 269 -33.46 20.69 9.80
N MET A 270 -32.70 19.66 10.20
CA MET A 270 -33.20 18.66 11.17
C MET A 270 -33.46 19.27 12.55
N ALA A 271 -32.64 20.21 13.01
CA ALA A 271 -32.84 20.91 14.29
C ALA A 271 -34.07 21.82 14.28
N ASP A 272 -34.46 22.33 13.13
CA ASP A 272 -35.67 23.12 12.92
C ASP A 272 -36.96 22.26 12.85
N GLY A 273 -36.84 20.95 13.13
CA GLY A 273 -37.96 20.00 13.27
C GLY A 273 -38.31 19.22 12.00
N PHE A 274 -37.44 19.25 11.00
CA PHE A 274 -37.66 18.47 9.78
C PHE A 274 -37.34 17.00 10.00
N ASP A 275 -38.26 16.09 9.61
CA ASP A 275 -38.00 14.65 9.57
C ASP A 275 -37.42 14.26 8.20
N ALA A 276 -36.16 13.86 8.18
CA ALA A 276 -35.47 13.44 6.96
C ALA A 276 -36.08 12.16 6.32
N ASN A 277 -36.95 11.42 7.04
CA ASN A 277 -37.63 10.22 6.56
C ASN A 277 -39.08 10.51 6.10
N ALA A 278 -39.52 11.77 6.15
CA ALA A 278 -40.84 12.12 5.65
C ALA A 278 -40.88 12.05 4.11
N ASP A 279 -42.00 11.59 3.57
CA ASP A 279 -42.22 11.53 2.11
C ASP A 279 -42.18 12.92 1.44
N ASP A 280 -42.23 14.00 2.22
CA ASP A 280 -42.17 15.42 1.81
C ASP A 280 -40.81 16.05 2.06
N ALA A 281 -39.71 15.32 1.90
CA ALA A 281 -38.36 15.89 2.02
C ALA A 281 -38.21 17.12 1.07
N PRO A 282 -37.74 18.29 1.55
CA PRO A 282 -37.59 19.43 0.68
C PRO A 282 -36.41 19.25 -0.29
N PRO A 283 -36.45 19.96 -1.43
CA PRO A 283 -35.32 19.97 -2.35
C PRO A 283 -34.12 20.73 -1.74
N VAL A 284 -32.91 20.38 -2.18
CA VAL A 284 -31.67 20.97 -1.71
C VAL A 284 -31.57 22.48 -1.99
N SER A 285 -32.29 22.97 -2.98
CA SER A 285 -32.43 24.40 -3.30
C SER A 285 -32.88 25.26 -2.11
N LEU A 286 -33.55 24.69 -1.10
CA LEU A 286 -33.97 25.36 0.11
C LEU A 286 -32.84 25.53 1.14
N ILE A 287 -31.84 24.68 1.14
CA ILE A 287 -30.77 24.67 2.15
C ILE A 287 -29.38 24.92 1.59
N MET A 288 -29.24 24.96 0.26
CA MET A 288 -27.96 25.22 -0.38
C MET A 288 -27.53 26.68 -0.19
N GLU A 289 -26.24 26.90 -0.06
CA GLU A 289 -25.64 28.21 -0.23
C GLU A 289 -25.59 28.51 -1.73
N ARG A 290 -26.35 29.51 -2.15
CA ARG A 290 -26.40 29.97 -3.54
C ARG A 290 -25.18 30.81 -3.82
N ASP A 291 -24.59 30.67 -5.04
CA ASP A 291 -23.38 31.38 -5.46
C ASP A 291 -22.25 31.29 -4.42
N PRO A 292 -21.82 30.07 -4.07
CA PRO A 292 -20.77 29.88 -3.08
C PRO A 292 -19.45 30.50 -3.55
N VAL A 293 -18.63 30.95 -2.60
CA VAL A 293 -17.28 31.41 -2.90
C VAL A 293 -16.53 30.30 -3.61
N LYS A 294 -16.05 30.56 -4.81
CA LYS A 294 -15.40 29.59 -5.71
C LYS A 294 -14.02 30.10 -6.16
N VAL A 295 -13.21 29.18 -6.63
CA VAL A 295 -11.86 29.47 -7.13
C VAL A 295 -11.62 28.71 -8.43
N GLY A 296 -10.66 29.17 -9.24
CA GLY A 296 -10.19 28.43 -10.39
C GLY A 296 -9.09 27.41 -10.03
N PRO A 297 -8.84 26.43 -10.89
CA PRO A 297 -7.74 25.46 -10.70
C PRO A 297 -6.38 26.13 -10.51
N GLU A 298 -6.13 27.20 -11.24
CA GLU A 298 -4.89 27.98 -11.24
C GLU A 298 -4.72 28.88 -10.00
N THR A 299 -5.78 29.04 -9.17
CA THR A 299 -5.73 29.92 -7.99
C THR A 299 -4.58 29.54 -7.07
N PRO A 300 -3.77 30.53 -6.63
CA PRO A 300 -2.73 30.26 -5.63
C PRO A 300 -3.30 29.71 -4.33
N THR A 301 -2.67 28.68 -3.78
CA THR A 301 -3.13 28.03 -2.54
C THR A 301 -3.30 28.99 -1.38
N LEU A 302 -2.37 29.96 -1.23
CA LEU A 302 -2.42 30.95 -0.15
C LEU A 302 -3.62 31.91 -0.32
N GLU A 303 -3.99 32.23 -1.56
CA GLU A 303 -5.19 33.03 -1.87
C GLU A 303 -6.45 32.23 -1.52
N ALA A 304 -6.55 30.97 -1.95
CA ALA A 304 -7.66 30.09 -1.59
C ALA A 304 -7.83 29.96 -0.06
N LEU A 305 -6.72 29.78 0.68
CA LEU A 305 -6.74 29.77 2.16
C LEU A 305 -7.16 31.13 2.74
N GLY A 306 -6.76 32.23 2.12
CA GLY A 306 -7.19 33.59 2.48
C GLY A 306 -8.71 33.75 2.34
N LEU A 307 -9.27 33.31 1.22
CA LEU A 307 -10.71 33.30 0.97
C LEU A 307 -11.47 32.42 1.99
N MET A 308 -10.98 31.20 2.25
CA MET A 308 -11.59 30.33 3.26
C MET A 308 -11.65 30.97 4.65
N ARG A 309 -10.58 31.65 5.06
CA ARG A 309 -10.51 32.36 6.35
C ARG A 309 -11.42 33.58 6.40
N HIS A 310 -11.42 34.38 5.33
CA HIS A 310 -12.23 35.62 5.24
C HIS A 310 -13.72 35.29 5.27
N HIS A 311 -14.14 34.31 4.45
CA HIS A 311 -15.54 33.90 4.36
C HIS A 311 -15.96 32.86 5.41
N LYS A 312 -15.02 32.36 6.23
CA LYS A 312 -15.25 31.34 7.28
C LYS A 312 -15.83 30.04 6.72
N VAL A 313 -15.46 29.68 5.50
CA VAL A 313 -15.89 28.45 4.82
C VAL A 313 -14.82 27.36 4.93
N SER A 314 -15.28 26.10 4.96
CA SER A 314 -14.40 24.93 5.06
C SER A 314 -14.19 24.18 3.74
N CYS A 315 -14.85 24.66 2.67
CA CYS A 315 -14.77 24.12 1.33
C CYS A 315 -14.87 25.28 0.34
N LEU A 316 -14.15 25.18 -0.77
CA LEU A 316 -14.27 26.05 -1.93
C LEU A 316 -14.51 25.17 -3.16
N PRO A 317 -15.63 25.35 -3.86
CA PRO A 317 -15.79 24.78 -5.19
C PRO A 317 -14.69 25.27 -6.14
N VAL A 318 -14.16 24.34 -6.94
CA VAL A 318 -13.20 24.68 -7.98
C VAL A 318 -13.91 24.57 -9.32
N VAL A 319 -13.96 25.66 -10.05
CA VAL A 319 -14.64 25.74 -11.35
C VAL A 319 -13.66 26.21 -12.43
N ARG A 320 -13.89 25.76 -13.65
CA ARG A 320 -13.24 26.31 -14.85
C ARG A 320 -14.27 27.21 -15.55
N ASP A 321 -13.84 28.39 -15.92
CA ASP A 321 -14.65 29.29 -16.75
C ASP A 321 -14.78 28.74 -18.17
#